data_ee594d6761c975123599942808171beb
#
_entry.id   ee594d6761c975123599942808171beb
#
_cell.length_a   1.000
_cell.length_b   1.000
_cell.length_c   1.000
_cell.angle_alpha   90.00
_cell.angle_beta   90.00
_cell.angle_gamma   90.00
#
_symmetry.space_group_name_H-M   'P 1'
#
loop_
_entity.id
_entity.type
_entity.pdbx_description
1 polymer ?
#
loop_
_entity_poly.entity_id
_entity_poly.type
_entity_poly.pdbx_seq_one_letter_code
_entity_poly.pdbx_strand_id
1 'polypeptide(L)'
;MNFVDLLENYLILKERDKDLYYDAKDNIDKYKSFIYDNLAYDIIIKDDFIKLEKIPGIPEEWMGISEFTEIKEYIFFILLITFLEDKNKEEQFILSSITEYIEHNYPDEKIEWTIFKNRKSLIKVMKFAIDIGIIKKNDGSEEEFSKSETGDVLYESTGLSRYIVRRFSKNIEDSESYEDLLSDEFSGISKDLGTVRKNRVFRRLLLSPVVYNDENDNGDYDYIKSKRSFIRNTFEENLGWDIHIHKNGALAVLENSNEVKDIFPNKKGESAAVLFINKEVRRNINSGNFKKEDNDTVIMSNSEFDEFIIEVRKAHGHGFTKTLRDVSEQVFINIIRNFMKDFSMIREEKDFTILMPIIGKVLGEYPEDYKGEAKDEW
;
A
#
# COMPACT_ATOMS: atom_id res chain seq x y z
N MET A 1 -17.61 -15.27 -1.39
CA MET A 1 -16.31 -14.54 -1.47
C MET A 1 -16.37 -13.55 -2.62
N ASN A 2 -15.97 -12.33 -2.36
CA ASN A 2 -15.63 -11.35 -3.37
C ASN A 2 -14.12 -11.46 -3.68
N PHE A 3 -13.67 -11.14 -4.90
CA PHE A 3 -12.23 -11.08 -5.24
C PHE A 3 -11.45 -10.12 -4.33
N VAL A 4 -12.12 -9.07 -3.85
CA VAL A 4 -11.57 -8.09 -2.91
C VAL A 4 -11.05 -8.75 -1.62
N ASP A 5 -11.68 -9.82 -1.15
CA ASP A 5 -11.20 -10.55 0.03
C ASP A 5 -9.78 -11.11 -0.17
N LEU A 6 -9.44 -11.54 -1.39
CA LEU A 6 -8.09 -11.95 -1.75
C LEU A 6 -7.12 -10.76 -1.88
N LEU A 7 -7.61 -9.61 -2.30
CA LEU A 7 -6.79 -8.38 -2.40
C LEU A 7 -6.45 -7.82 -1.03
N GLU A 8 -7.43 -7.73 -0.14
CA GLU A 8 -7.30 -7.11 1.18
C GLU A 8 -6.51 -7.96 2.18
N ASN A 9 -6.43 -9.27 1.98
CA ASN A 9 -5.72 -10.15 2.89
C ASN A 9 -4.38 -10.60 2.31
N TYR A 10 -3.31 -10.46 3.10
CA TYR A 10 -2.00 -11.00 2.73
C TYR A 10 -2.02 -12.53 2.76
N LEU A 11 -2.58 -13.10 3.83
CA LEU A 11 -2.87 -14.52 4.01
C LEU A 11 -4.29 -14.66 4.57
N ILE A 12 -5.12 -15.51 3.97
CA ILE A 12 -6.38 -15.94 4.56
C ILE A 12 -6.08 -17.18 5.40
N LEU A 13 -5.98 -16.99 6.72
CA LEU A 13 -5.65 -18.05 7.66
C LEU A 13 -6.92 -18.74 8.17
N LYS A 14 -7.03 -20.05 7.96
CA LYS A 14 -8.18 -20.86 8.42
C LYS A 14 -8.38 -20.79 9.93
N GLU A 15 -7.31 -20.66 10.70
CA GLU A 15 -7.37 -20.57 12.16
C GLU A 15 -8.00 -19.24 12.62
N ARG A 16 -7.78 -18.15 11.88
CA ARG A 16 -8.31 -16.81 12.22
C ARG A 16 -9.72 -16.59 11.71
N ASP A 17 -9.98 -16.98 10.47
CA ASP A 17 -11.29 -16.83 9.84
C ASP A 17 -11.62 -18.06 8.99
N LYS A 18 -12.28 -19.01 9.65
CA LYS A 18 -12.64 -20.29 9.03
C LYS A 18 -13.67 -20.11 7.92
N ASP A 19 -14.59 -19.20 8.11
CA ASP A 19 -15.68 -18.97 7.15
C ASP A 19 -15.14 -18.33 5.88
N LEU A 20 -14.30 -17.29 6.01
CA LEU A 20 -13.62 -16.67 4.89
C LEU A 20 -12.70 -17.66 4.15
N TYR A 21 -11.97 -18.52 4.88
CA TYR A 21 -11.10 -19.53 4.27
C TYR A 21 -11.90 -20.50 3.38
N TYR A 22 -13.01 -21.06 3.88
CA TYR A 22 -13.81 -21.99 3.09
C TYR A 22 -14.55 -21.30 1.96
N ASP A 23 -15.08 -20.09 2.20
CA ASP A 23 -15.72 -19.32 1.15
C ASP A 23 -14.72 -18.96 0.03
N ALA A 24 -13.48 -18.63 0.39
CA ALA A 24 -12.40 -18.41 -0.58
C ALA A 24 -12.09 -19.71 -1.34
N LYS A 25 -11.90 -20.82 -0.65
CA LYS A 25 -11.57 -22.11 -1.25
C LYS A 25 -12.63 -22.57 -2.26
N ASP A 26 -13.91 -22.40 -1.93
CA ASP A 26 -15.03 -22.87 -2.74
C ASP A 26 -15.34 -21.97 -3.95
N ASN A 27 -14.96 -20.69 -3.87
CA ASN A 27 -15.29 -19.71 -4.90
C ASN A 27 -14.11 -19.24 -5.77
N ILE A 28 -12.88 -19.63 -5.43
CA ILE A 28 -11.68 -19.14 -6.13
C ILE A 28 -11.66 -19.51 -7.61
N ASP A 29 -12.30 -20.59 -7.98
CA ASP A 29 -12.40 -21.07 -9.36
C ASP A 29 -13.08 -20.06 -10.30
N LYS A 30 -13.97 -19.23 -9.76
CA LYS A 30 -14.65 -18.16 -10.53
C LYS A 30 -13.66 -17.11 -11.05
N TYR A 31 -12.55 -16.90 -10.34
CA TYR A 31 -11.57 -15.86 -10.61
C TYR A 31 -10.28 -16.39 -11.26
N LYS A 32 -10.16 -17.72 -11.43
CA LYS A 32 -8.91 -18.33 -11.95
C LYS A 32 -8.48 -17.74 -13.28
N SER A 33 -9.38 -17.61 -14.25
CA SER A 33 -9.02 -17.03 -15.54
C SER A 33 -8.58 -15.57 -15.41
N PHE A 34 -9.28 -14.77 -14.60
CA PHE A 34 -8.87 -13.39 -14.35
C PHE A 34 -7.48 -13.32 -13.72
N ILE A 35 -7.23 -14.16 -12.70
CA ILE A 35 -5.97 -14.18 -11.95
C ILE A 35 -4.79 -14.63 -12.83
N TYR A 36 -4.93 -15.76 -13.52
CA TYR A 36 -3.83 -16.32 -14.32
C TYR A 36 -3.66 -15.61 -15.67
N ASP A 37 -4.75 -15.36 -16.40
CA ASP A 37 -4.65 -14.85 -17.77
C ASP A 37 -4.43 -13.33 -17.82
N ASN A 38 -5.04 -12.57 -16.88
CA ASN A 38 -4.96 -11.11 -16.91
C ASN A 38 -3.96 -10.54 -15.91
N LEU A 39 -3.85 -11.13 -14.70
CA LEU A 39 -2.92 -10.64 -13.69
C LEU A 39 -1.58 -11.42 -13.69
N ALA A 40 -1.56 -12.64 -14.21
CA ALA A 40 -0.44 -13.57 -14.06
C ALA A 40 0.03 -13.68 -12.60
N TYR A 41 -0.92 -13.81 -11.68
CA TYR A 41 -0.65 -14.05 -10.27
C TYR A 41 -0.72 -15.52 -9.95
N ASP A 42 0.11 -15.97 -9.01
CA ASP A 42 0.03 -17.30 -8.43
C ASP A 42 -0.91 -17.32 -7.22
N ILE A 43 -1.63 -18.42 -7.07
CA ILE A 43 -2.46 -18.69 -5.90
C ILE A 43 -1.91 -19.92 -5.18
N ILE A 44 -1.64 -19.77 -3.91
CA ILE A 44 -1.23 -20.87 -3.03
C ILE A 44 -2.42 -21.26 -2.17
N ILE A 45 -2.91 -22.50 -2.33
CA ILE A 45 -4.00 -23.05 -1.53
C ILE A 45 -3.43 -24.22 -0.72
N LYS A 46 -3.49 -24.10 0.60
CA LYS A 46 -3.07 -25.13 1.57
C LYS A 46 -4.22 -25.42 2.53
N ASP A 47 -4.07 -26.46 3.35
CA ASP A 47 -5.13 -26.87 4.29
C ASP A 47 -5.37 -25.88 5.43
N ASP A 48 -4.41 -24.97 5.67
CA ASP A 48 -4.41 -24.00 6.75
C ASP A 48 -4.42 -22.54 6.28
N PHE A 49 -4.13 -22.25 4.98
CA PHE A 49 -4.19 -20.89 4.45
C PHE A 49 -4.41 -20.82 2.92
N ILE A 50 -4.82 -19.65 2.47
CA ILE A 50 -4.85 -19.24 1.06
C ILE A 50 -4.06 -17.95 0.90
N LYS A 51 -3.21 -17.86 -0.12
CA LYS A 51 -2.42 -16.68 -0.48
C LYS A 51 -2.56 -16.38 -1.97
N LEU A 52 -2.90 -15.15 -2.31
CA LEU A 52 -2.71 -14.60 -3.65
C LEU A 52 -1.37 -13.85 -3.67
N GLU A 53 -0.46 -14.25 -4.56
CA GLU A 53 0.84 -13.56 -4.71
C GLU A 53 0.65 -12.27 -5.52
N LYS A 54 0.33 -11.19 -4.81
CA LYS A 54 0.09 -9.86 -5.40
C LYS A 54 1.41 -9.15 -5.65
N ILE A 55 1.72 -8.95 -6.93
CA ILE A 55 2.92 -8.25 -7.36
C ILE A 55 2.47 -7.07 -8.21
N PRO A 56 2.88 -5.83 -7.89
CA PRO A 56 2.48 -4.66 -8.67
C PRO A 56 3.01 -4.72 -10.10
N GLY A 57 2.32 -4.08 -11.02
CA GLY A 57 2.80 -3.92 -12.40
C GLY A 57 4.03 -3.00 -12.48
N ILE A 58 4.03 -1.95 -11.68
CA ILE A 58 5.16 -1.05 -11.41
C ILE A 58 5.12 -0.77 -9.89
N PRO A 59 6.22 -0.97 -9.16
CA PRO A 59 6.29 -0.63 -7.73
C PRO A 59 6.13 0.89 -7.52
N GLU A 60 5.38 1.26 -6.49
CA GLU A 60 5.22 2.64 -6.04
C GLU A 60 5.66 2.76 -4.57
N GLU A 61 6.13 3.93 -4.14
CA GLU A 61 6.71 4.14 -2.80
C GLU A 61 5.78 3.70 -1.66
N TRP A 62 4.47 3.88 -1.81
CA TRP A 62 3.47 3.52 -0.81
C TRP A 62 3.17 2.01 -0.71
N MET A 63 3.66 1.18 -1.66
CA MET A 63 3.41 -0.28 -1.69
C MET A 63 4.30 -1.07 -0.72
N GLY A 64 5.10 -0.43 0.11
CA GLY A 64 5.88 -1.05 1.17
C GLY A 64 5.02 -1.54 2.34
N ILE A 65 5.67 -2.12 3.34
CA ILE A 65 5.01 -2.48 4.61
C ILE A 65 4.71 -1.19 5.36
N SER A 66 3.43 -0.85 5.53
CA SER A 66 2.98 0.44 6.09
C SER A 66 3.49 0.70 7.51
N GLU A 67 3.68 -0.35 8.29
CA GLU A 67 4.22 -0.30 9.64
C GLU A 67 5.72 0.04 9.66
N PHE A 68 6.45 -0.25 8.57
CA PHE A 68 7.91 -0.07 8.54
C PHE A 68 8.27 1.33 8.02
N THR A 69 9.03 2.06 8.81
CA THR A 69 9.45 3.44 8.53
C THR A 69 10.95 3.56 8.30
N GLU A 70 11.72 2.50 8.59
CA GLU A 70 13.18 2.49 8.49
C GLU A 70 13.66 1.23 7.77
N ILE A 71 14.72 1.35 6.98
CA ILE A 71 15.34 0.23 6.25
C ILE A 71 15.72 -0.92 7.19
N LYS A 72 16.20 -0.60 8.40
CA LYS A 72 16.57 -1.63 9.37
C LYS A 72 15.41 -2.54 9.79
N GLU A 73 14.16 -2.06 9.72
CA GLU A 73 12.98 -2.86 10.03
C GLU A 73 12.75 -3.93 8.96
N TYR A 74 13.02 -3.60 7.69
CA TYR A 74 13.03 -4.59 6.60
C TYR A 74 14.17 -5.60 6.77
N ILE A 75 15.39 -5.15 7.15
CA ILE A 75 16.52 -6.04 7.41
C ILE A 75 16.19 -6.99 8.57
N PHE A 76 15.64 -6.49 9.68
CA PHE A 76 15.21 -7.32 10.80
C PHE A 76 14.14 -8.33 10.39
N PHE A 77 13.20 -7.92 9.54
CA PHE A 77 12.16 -8.82 9.04
C PHE A 77 12.72 -9.94 8.17
N ILE A 78 13.66 -9.63 7.26
CA ILE A 78 14.33 -10.63 6.43
C ILE A 78 15.15 -11.60 7.31
N LEU A 79 15.90 -11.10 8.29
CA LEU A 79 16.66 -11.94 9.22
C LEU A 79 15.74 -12.82 10.09
N LEU A 80 14.58 -12.30 10.51
CA LEU A 80 13.55 -13.12 11.20
C LEU A 80 13.04 -14.24 10.29
N ILE A 81 12.72 -13.95 9.03
CA ILE A 81 12.27 -14.98 8.08
C ILE A 81 13.35 -16.05 7.89
N THR A 82 14.60 -15.63 7.71
CA THR A 82 15.75 -16.55 7.57
C THR A 82 15.93 -17.42 8.83
N PHE A 83 15.84 -16.83 10.03
CA PHE A 83 15.85 -17.57 11.28
C PHE A 83 14.73 -18.62 11.36
N LEU A 84 13.55 -18.30 10.85
CA LEU A 84 12.38 -19.18 10.86
C LEU A 84 12.46 -20.29 9.79
N GLU A 85 13.35 -20.23 8.79
CA GLU A 85 13.53 -21.31 7.81
C GLU A 85 14.01 -22.61 8.45
N ASP A 86 14.86 -22.51 9.49
CA ASP A 86 15.36 -23.64 10.26
C ASP A 86 14.35 -24.15 11.32
N LYS A 87 13.20 -23.47 11.48
CA LYS A 87 12.19 -23.83 12.47
C LYS A 87 11.06 -24.63 11.86
N ASN A 88 10.71 -25.72 12.56
CA ASN A 88 9.53 -26.49 12.22
C ASN A 88 8.25 -25.78 12.67
N LYS A 89 7.11 -26.16 12.09
CA LYS A 89 5.81 -25.74 12.59
C LYS A 89 5.66 -26.17 14.05
N GLU A 90 5.12 -25.27 14.90
CA GLU A 90 4.93 -25.46 16.35
C GLU A 90 6.25 -25.50 17.17
N GLU A 91 7.39 -25.23 16.54
CA GLU A 91 8.65 -25.12 17.26
C GLU A 91 8.72 -23.76 17.99
N GLN A 92 8.99 -23.84 19.28
CA GLN A 92 9.07 -22.66 20.15
C GLN A 92 10.48 -22.09 20.18
N PHE A 93 10.58 -20.80 20.34
CA PHE A 93 11.81 -20.04 20.49
C PHE A 93 11.57 -18.78 21.33
N ILE A 94 12.64 -18.22 21.88
CA ILE A 94 12.58 -17.02 22.71
C ILE A 94 13.13 -15.81 21.97
N LEU A 95 12.71 -14.63 22.40
CA LEU A 95 13.14 -13.37 21.77
C LEU A 95 14.66 -13.19 21.79
N SER A 96 15.33 -13.61 22.86
CA SER A 96 16.80 -13.57 22.97
C SER A 96 17.49 -14.37 21.86
N SER A 97 16.95 -15.50 21.41
CA SER A 97 17.51 -16.26 20.29
C SER A 97 17.47 -15.46 18.97
N ILE A 98 16.42 -14.65 18.77
CA ILE A 98 16.32 -13.79 17.58
C ILE A 98 17.27 -12.61 17.68
N THR A 99 17.38 -11.99 18.85
CA THR A 99 18.32 -10.86 19.04
C THR A 99 19.77 -11.29 18.82
N GLU A 100 20.16 -12.45 19.30
CA GLU A 100 21.47 -13.05 19.04
C GLU A 100 21.68 -13.34 17.56
N TYR A 101 20.67 -13.92 16.87
CA TYR A 101 20.74 -14.20 15.45
C TYR A 101 20.91 -12.93 14.62
N ILE A 102 20.12 -11.90 14.92
CA ILE A 102 20.22 -10.59 14.24
C ILE A 102 21.58 -9.96 14.48
N GLU A 103 22.09 -9.97 15.72
CA GLU A 103 23.38 -9.40 16.07
C GLU A 103 24.54 -10.03 15.28
N HIS A 104 24.45 -11.34 14.99
CA HIS A 104 25.50 -12.06 14.24
C HIS A 104 25.38 -11.89 12.71
N ASN A 105 24.17 -11.66 12.19
CA ASN A 105 23.91 -11.68 10.74
C ASN A 105 23.55 -10.30 10.17
N TYR A 106 23.54 -9.25 10.98
CA TYR A 106 23.27 -7.90 10.48
C TYR A 106 24.41 -7.44 9.55
N PRO A 107 24.10 -6.93 8.34
CA PRO A 107 25.11 -6.74 7.29
C PRO A 107 26.11 -5.61 7.55
N ASP A 108 25.75 -4.64 8.37
CA ASP A 108 26.54 -3.44 8.63
C ASP A 108 27.21 -3.49 10.01
N GLU A 109 27.17 -2.36 10.75
CA GLU A 109 27.69 -2.28 12.10
C GLU A 109 26.90 -3.17 13.06
N LYS A 110 27.59 -3.67 14.10
CA LYS A 110 26.99 -4.50 15.13
C LYS A 110 25.76 -3.81 15.77
N ILE A 111 24.63 -4.50 15.80
CA ILE A 111 23.41 -4.00 16.46
C ILE A 111 23.60 -3.99 17.97
N GLU A 112 23.41 -2.85 18.61
CA GLU A 112 23.40 -2.71 20.06
C GLU A 112 21.96 -2.69 20.59
N TRP A 113 21.60 -3.67 21.40
CA TRP A 113 20.26 -3.77 22.01
C TRP A 113 20.08 -2.83 23.19
N THR A 114 21.17 -2.24 23.75
CA THR A 114 21.12 -1.12 24.71
C THR A 114 20.36 0.08 24.15
N ILE A 115 20.39 0.27 22.82
CA ILE A 115 19.73 1.37 22.14
C ILE A 115 18.23 1.11 22.04
N PHE A 116 17.42 1.93 22.73
CA PHE A 116 15.96 1.84 22.75
C PHE A 116 15.32 1.79 21.35
N LYS A 117 15.85 2.58 20.41
CA LYS A 117 15.34 2.65 19.03
C LYS A 117 15.46 1.29 18.32
N ASN A 118 16.52 0.53 18.54
CA ASN A 118 16.71 -0.80 17.95
C ASN A 118 15.72 -1.80 18.51
N ARG A 119 15.52 -1.79 19.84
CA ARG A 119 14.50 -2.63 20.49
C ARG A 119 13.09 -2.33 19.99
N LYS A 120 12.74 -1.03 19.87
CA LYS A 120 11.43 -0.61 19.35
C LYS A 120 11.22 -1.08 17.90
N SER A 121 12.23 -0.98 17.05
CA SER A 121 12.16 -1.47 15.66
C SER A 121 11.98 -2.98 15.60
N LEU A 122 12.69 -3.76 16.44
CA LEU A 122 12.50 -5.21 16.49
C LEU A 122 11.09 -5.58 16.97
N ILE A 123 10.59 -4.95 18.04
CA ILE A 123 9.22 -5.21 18.53
C ILE A 123 8.18 -4.89 17.45
N LYS A 124 8.38 -3.84 16.66
CA LYS A 124 7.50 -3.51 15.53
C LYS A 124 7.49 -4.67 14.50
N VAL A 125 8.66 -5.20 14.17
CA VAL A 125 8.79 -6.35 13.26
C VAL A 125 8.13 -7.60 13.82
N MET A 126 8.33 -7.90 15.12
CA MET A 126 7.69 -9.06 15.78
C MET A 126 6.17 -8.94 15.78
N LYS A 127 5.62 -7.77 16.08
CA LYS A 127 4.17 -7.51 16.01
C LYS A 127 3.64 -7.72 14.59
N PHE A 128 4.31 -7.16 13.59
CA PHE A 128 3.94 -7.38 12.20
C PHE A 128 3.97 -8.89 11.83
N ALA A 129 5.00 -9.62 12.27
CA ALA A 129 5.11 -11.05 12.03
C ALA A 129 3.97 -11.87 12.69
N ILE A 130 3.50 -11.45 13.87
CA ILE A 130 2.30 -12.00 14.53
C ILE A 130 1.05 -11.66 13.70
N ASP A 131 0.93 -10.40 13.26
CA ASP A 131 -0.25 -9.92 12.54
C ASP A 131 -0.43 -10.62 11.19
N ILE A 132 0.67 -10.88 10.47
CA ILE A 132 0.60 -11.69 9.23
C ILE A 132 0.57 -13.20 9.50
N GLY A 133 0.76 -13.66 10.75
CA GLY A 133 0.57 -15.04 11.18
C GLY A 133 1.75 -15.98 10.96
N ILE A 134 2.98 -15.48 10.75
CA ILE A 134 4.17 -16.35 10.60
C ILE A 134 4.72 -16.84 11.93
N ILE A 135 4.40 -16.14 13.02
CA ILE A 135 4.69 -16.55 14.39
C ILE A 135 3.46 -16.36 15.28
N LYS A 136 3.42 -17.08 16.40
CA LYS A 136 2.46 -16.87 17.50
C LYS A 136 3.22 -16.48 18.74
N LYS A 137 2.62 -15.64 19.58
CA LYS A 137 3.13 -15.34 20.91
C LYS A 137 2.44 -16.26 21.92
N ASN A 138 3.22 -17.03 22.67
CA ASN A 138 2.72 -17.97 23.66
C ASN A 138 2.80 -17.40 25.08
N ASP A 139 3.85 -16.61 25.40
CA ASP A 139 4.02 -16.01 26.73
C ASP A 139 4.95 -14.79 26.70
N GLY A 140 4.96 -14.00 27.75
CA GLY A 140 5.83 -12.84 27.93
C GLY A 140 5.25 -11.53 27.39
N SER A 141 6.00 -10.45 27.58
CA SER A 141 5.61 -9.09 27.20
C SER A 141 6.71 -8.39 26.39
N GLU A 142 6.41 -8.06 25.12
CA GLU A 142 7.31 -7.26 24.29
C GLU A 142 7.57 -5.86 24.87
N GLU A 143 6.64 -5.36 25.71
CA GLU A 143 6.80 -4.06 26.35
C GLU A 143 7.92 -4.08 27.40
N GLU A 144 8.13 -5.22 28.08
CA GLU A 144 9.23 -5.40 29.03
C GLU A 144 10.57 -5.35 28.30
N PHE A 145 10.73 -6.06 27.19
CA PHE A 145 11.94 -5.99 26.36
C PHE A 145 12.14 -4.58 25.79
N SER A 146 11.07 -3.89 25.41
CA SER A 146 11.18 -2.50 24.95
C SER A 146 11.77 -1.56 26.00
N LYS A 147 11.42 -1.77 27.28
CA LYS A 147 11.85 -0.93 28.40
C LYS A 147 13.21 -1.34 28.98
N SER A 148 13.46 -2.64 29.03
CA SER A 148 14.69 -3.22 29.60
C SER A 148 15.14 -4.39 28.72
N GLU A 149 16.45 -4.60 28.57
CA GLU A 149 17.03 -5.70 27.77
C GLU A 149 16.74 -7.10 28.34
N THR A 150 16.14 -7.18 29.52
CA THR A 150 16.00 -8.43 30.29
C THR A 150 14.66 -9.13 30.11
N GLY A 151 13.71 -8.52 29.39
CA GLY A 151 12.42 -9.14 29.08
C GLY A 151 12.55 -10.20 28.00
N ASP A 152 12.13 -11.43 28.27
CA ASP A 152 12.06 -12.47 27.25
C ASP A 152 10.60 -12.77 26.88
N VAL A 153 10.38 -13.17 25.64
CA VAL A 153 9.06 -13.48 25.09
C VAL A 153 9.16 -14.83 24.39
N LEU A 154 8.20 -15.71 24.68
CA LEU A 154 8.11 -17.00 24.04
C LEU A 154 7.23 -16.94 22.80
N TYR A 155 7.80 -17.29 21.68
CA TYR A 155 7.12 -17.39 20.39
C TYR A 155 7.07 -18.83 19.89
N GLU A 156 6.26 -19.05 18.88
CA GLU A 156 6.08 -20.31 18.18
C GLU A 156 6.03 -20.06 16.67
N SER A 157 6.78 -20.85 15.90
CA SER A 157 6.75 -20.84 14.44
C SER A 157 5.47 -21.47 13.91
N THR A 158 4.79 -20.78 12.99
CA THR A 158 3.63 -21.37 12.28
C THR A 158 4.03 -22.18 11.05
N GLY A 159 5.31 -22.13 10.64
CA GLY A 159 5.83 -22.73 9.41
C GLY A 159 5.42 -21.98 8.13
N LEU A 160 4.79 -20.79 8.27
CA LEU A 160 4.33 -20.00 7.13
C LEU A 160 5.41 -19.03 6.57
N SER A 161 6.53 -18.83 7.28
CA SER A 161 7.64 -17.97 6.85
C SER A 161 8.10 -18.27 5.43
N ARG A 162 8.21 -19.53 5.06
CA ARG A 162 8.61 -20.00 3.71
C ARG A 162 7.69 -19.58 2.57
N TYR A 163 6.50 -19.06 2.87
CA TYR A 163 5.54 -18.56 1.88
C TYR A 163 5.49 -17.03 1.82
N ILE A 164 6.30 -16.34 2.63
CA ILE A 164 6.38 -14.89 2.65
C ILE A 164 7.28 -14.39 1.54
N VAL A 165 8.48 -14.96 1.43
CA VAL A 165 9.44 -14.60 0.41
C VAL A 165 9.00 -15.15 -0.94
N ARG A 166 8.99 -14.28 -1.93
CA ARG A 166 8.71 -14.64 -3.31
C ARG A 166 9.80 -15.57 -3.86
N ARG A 167 9.40 -16.50 -4.70
CA ARG A 167 10.34 -17.27 -5.51
C ARG A 167 10.74 -16.45 -6.74
N PHE A 168 12.03 -16.30 -6.94
CA PHE A 168 12.59 -15.72 -8.16
C PHE A 168 12.91 -16.84 -9.14
N SER A 169 12.73 -16.59 -10.44
CA SER A 169 13.04 -17.57 -11.49
C SER A 169 14.54 -17.64 -11.77
N LYS A 170 15.29 -16.61 -11.44
CA LYS A 170 16.75 -16.52 -11.50
C LYS A 170 17.36 -16.46 -10.11
N ASN A 171 18.64 -16.76 -10.05
CA ASN A 171 19.42 -16.59 -8.83
C ASN A 171 19.54 -15.10 -8.53
N ILE A 172 19.19 -14.66 -7.31
CA ILE A 172 19.24 -13.24 -6.92
C ILE A 172 20.70 -12.72 -7.02
N GLU A 173 21.68 -13.57 -6.77
CA GLU A 173 23.11 -13.24 -6.88
C GLU A 173 23.55 -12.86 -8.30
N ASP A 174 22.81 -13.29 -9.33
CA ASP A 174 23.08 -12.98 -10.74
C ASP A 174 22.47 -11.63 -11.18
N SER A 175 21.72 -10.96 -10.30
CA SER A 175 21.07 -9.67 -10.56
C SER A 175 21.96 -8.51 -10.16
N GLU A 176 22.18 -7.55 -11.06
CA GLU A 176 23.00 -6.37 -10.81
C GLU A 176 22.18 -5.24 -10.14
N SER A 177 20.86 -5.28 -10.26
CA SER A 177 19.97 -4.27 -9.71
C SER A 177 18.59 -4.84 -9.35
N TYR A 178 17.78 -4.06 -8.63
CA TYR A 178 16.40 -4.47 -8.34
C TYR A 178 15.51 -4.44 -9.61
N GLU A 179 15.83 -3.63 -10.61
CA GLU A 179 15.16 -3.58 -11.91
C GLU A 179 15.31 -4.92 -12.64
N ASP A 180 16.45 -5.58 -12.51
CA ASP A 180 16.67 -6.91 -13.08
C ASP A 180 15.75 -7.95 -12.43
N LEU A 181 15.55 -7.87 -11.10
CA LEU A 181 14.61 -8.72 -10.38
C LEU A 181 13.15 -8.48 -10.81
N LEU A 182 12.78 -7.21 -11.04
CA LEU A 182 11.46 -6.85 -11.54
C LEU A 182 11.23 -7.31 -12.98
N SER A 183 12.25 -7.18 -13.83
CA SER A 183 12.16 -7.61 -15.25
C SER A 183 12.02 -9.13 -15.37
N ASP A 184 12.63 -9.88 -14.45
CA ASP A 184 12.59 -11.34 -14.42
C ASP A 184 11.21 -11.89 -14.05
N GLU A 185 10.38 -11.09 -13.41
CA GLU A 185 9.03 -11.51 -13.03
C GLU A 185 8.20 -12.05 -14.18
N PHE A 186 8.33 -11.43 -15.35
CA PHE A 186 7.59 -11.81 -16.53
C PHE A 186 8.35 -12.81 -17.41
N SER A 187 9.63 -13.05 -17.19
CA SER A 187 10.48 -13.93 -18.01
C SER A 187 10.08 -15.42 -17.91
N GLY A 188 9.54 -15.82 -16.76
CA GLY A 188 9.02 -17.18 -16.53
C GLY A 188 7.62 -17.43 -17.08
N ILE A 189 6.85 -16.37 -17.36
CA ILE A 189 5.41 -16.47 -17.69
C ILE A 189 5.18 -16.41 -19.19
N SER A 190 5.85 -15.51 -19.89
CA SER A 190 5.74 -15.39 -21.35
C SER A 190 6.91 -14.61 -21.93
N LYS A 191 7.41 -15.07 -23.10
CA LYS A 191 8.31 -14.28 -23.94
C LYS A 191 7.57 -13.31 -24.86
N ASP A 192 6.24 -13.33 -24.85
CA ASP A 192 5.41 -12.44 -25.66
C ASP A 192 5.22 -11.09 -24.95
N LEU A 193 5.83 -10.05 -25.51
CA LEU A 193 5.77 -8.68 -25.01
C LEU A 193 4.33 -8.15 -24.89
N GLY A 194 3.41 -8.64 -25.72
CA GLY A 194 2.00 -8.26 -25.66
C GLY A 194 1.31 -8.78 -24.39
N THR A 195 1.59 -10.03 -24.04
CA THR A 195 1.08 -10.66 -22.81
C THR A 195 1.67 -9.99 -21.56
N VAL A 196 2.98 -9.75 -21.55
CA VAL A 196 3.66 -9.04 -20.43
C VAL A 196 3.02 -7.66 -20.21
N ARG A 197 2.85 -6.87 -21.28
CA ARG A 197 2.20 -5.55 -21.18
C ARG A 197 0.76 -5.65 -20.69
N LYS A 198 -0.01 -6.60 -21.20
CA LYS A 198 -1.38 -6.85 -20.73
C LYS A 198 -1.41 -7.08 -19.22
N ASN A 199 -0.62 -8.02 -18.71
CA ASN A 199 -0.60 -8.36 -17.29
C ASN A 199 -0.15 -7.16 -16.43
N ARG A 200 0.90 -6.42 -16.86
CA ARG A 200 1.34 -5.20 -16.19
C ARG A 200 0.23 -4.15 -16.10
N VAL A 201 -0.47 -3.90 -17.20
CA VAL A 201 -1.57 -2.93 -17.25
C VAL A 201 -2.71 -3.34 -16.33
N PHE A 202 -3.12 -4.61 -16.33
CA PHE A 202 -4.18 -5.08 -15.45
C PHE A 202 -3.79 -4.95 -13.97
N ARG A 203 -2.54 -5.26 -13.61
CA ARG A 203 -2.02 -5.07 -12.25
C ARG A 203 -2.00 -3.60 -11.83
N ARG A 204 -1.56 -2.70 -12.72
CA ARG A 204 -1.56 -1.26 -12.47
C ARG A 204 -2.97 -0.73 -12.23
N LEU A 205 -3.94 -1.08 -13.09
CA LEU A 205 -5.33 -0.67 -12.93
C LEU A 205 -5.99 -1.25 -11.66
N LEU A 206 -5.53 -2.42 -11.19
CA LEU A 206 -6.05 -3.07 -10.00
C LEU A 206 -5.47 -2.51 -8.70
N LEU A 207 -4.17 -2.19 -8.68
CA LEU A 207 -3.43 -1.89 -7.47
C LEU A 207 -3.02 -0.42 -7.33
N SER A 208 -2.96 0.35 -8.44
CA SER A 208 -2.58 1.76 -8.39
C SER A 208 -3.81 2.66 -8.48
N PRO A 209 -3.82 3.81 -7.80
CA PRO A 209 -4.93 4.76 -7.86
C PRO A 209 -5.22 5.27 -9.27
N VAL A 210 -4.18 5.38 -10.09
CA VAL A 210 -4.27 5.88 -11.46
C VAL A 210 -3.08 5.42 -12.30
N VAL A 211 -3.32 5.13 -13.57
CA VAL A 211 -2.27 4.93 -14.57
C VAL A 211 -2.21 6.20 -15.42
N TYR A 212 -1.18 7.02 -15.21
CA TYR A 212 -1.00 8.28 -15.94
C TYR A 212 -0.47 8.06 -17.35
N ASN A 213 -0.85 8.97 -18.26
CA ASN A 213 -0.27 9.12 -19.59
C ASN A 213 0.96 10.05 -19.46
N ASP A 214 2.11 9.50 -19.12
CA ASP A 214 3.36 10.24 -18.98
C ASP A 214 4.53 9.51 -19.66
N GLU A 215 5.69 10.16 -19.70
CA GLU A 215 6.88 9.65 -20.40
C GLU A 215 7.41 8.34 -19.82
N ASN A 216 7.13 8.06 -18.54
CA ASN A 216 7.56 6.86 -17.82
C ASN A 216 6.53 5.70 -17.93
N ASP A 217 5.47 5.88 -18.70
CA ASP A 217 4.34 4.94 -18.78
C ASP A 217 4.67 3.63 -19.51
N ASN A 218 5.81 3.53 -20.20
CA ASN A 218 6.19 2.36 -21.02
C ASN A 218 5.13 1.95 -22.07
N GLY A 219 4.25 2.88 -22.47
CA GLY A 219 3.17 2.68 -23.43
C GLY A 219 1.96 1.91 -22.85
N ASP A 220 1.82 1.84 -21.54
CA ASP A 220 0.70 1.19 -20.85
C ASP A 220 -0.60 1.95 -21.06
N TYR A 221 -0.57 3.29 -21.00
CA TYR A 221 -1.73 4.11 -21.25
C TYR A 221 -2.26 3.98 -22.69
N ASP A 222 -1.38 3.94 -23.69
CA ASP A 222 -1.76 3.69 -25.07
C ASP A 222 -2.39 2.30 -25.25
N TYR A 223 -1.88 1.29 -24.54
CA TYR A 223 -2.50 -0.03 -24.50
C TYR A 223 -3.90 0.05 -23.91
N ILE A 224 -4.09 0.72 -22.76
CA ILE A 224 -5.39 0.93 -22.12
C ILE A 224 -6.37 1.59 -23.10
N LYS A 225 -5.95 2.66 -23.76
CA LYS A 225 -6.75 3.39 -24.72
C LYS A 225 -7.16 2.53 -25.92
N SER A 226 -6.22 1.74 -26.47
CA SER A 226 -6.46 0.87 -27.63
C SER A 226 -7.34 -0.33 -27.29
N LYS A 227 -7.27 -0.86 -26.06
CA LYS A 227 -8.01 -2.04 -25.59
C LYS A 227 -9.12 -1.70 -24.60
N ARG A 228 -9.59 -0.45 -24.58
CA ARG A 228 -10.54 0.09 -23.59
C ARG A 228 -11.77 -0.80 -23.36
N SER A 229 -12.41 -1.29 -24.41
CA SER A 229 -13.63 -2.10 -24.28
C SER A 229 -13.32 -3.47 -23.64
N PHE A 230 -12.23 -4.10 -24.06
CA PHE A 230 -11.78 -5.37 -23.48
C PHE A 230 -11.46 -5.22 -21.99
N ILE A 231 -10.69 -4.21 -21.62
CA ILE A 231 -10.28 -3.96 -20.24
C ILE A 231 -11.51 -3.66 -19.38
N ARG A 232 -12.39 -2.74 -19.83
CA ARG A 232 -13.61 -2.39 -19.10
C ARG A 232 -14.50 -3.61 -18.86
N ASN A 233 -14.83 -4.36 -19.90
CA ASN A 233 -15.67 -5.56 -19.79
C ASN A 233 -15.04 -6.59 -18.83
N THR A 234 -13.71 -6.79 -18.90
CA THR A 234 -13.03 -7.74 -18.02
C THR A 234 -13.11 -7.31 -16.55
N PHE A 235 -12.93 -6.03 -16.24
CA PHE A 235 -13.07 -5.53 -14.87
C PHE A 235 -14.52 -5.60 -14.38
N GLU A 236 -15.48 -5.23 -15.22
CA GLU A 236 -16.91 -5.30 -14.90
C GLU A 236 -17.37 -6.75 -14.64
N GLU A 237 -17.04 -7.68 -15.53
CA GLU A 237 -17.43 -9.09 -15.43
C GLU A 237 -16.84 -9.81 -14.21
N ASN A 238 -15.60 -9.48 -13.85
CA ASN A 238 -14.88 -10.19 -12.77
C ASN A 238 -14.97 -9.49 -11.40
N LEU A 239 -15.05 -8.15 -11.38
CA LEU A 239 -14.97 -7.35 -10.16
C LEU A 239 -16.20 -6.47 -9.94
N GLY A 240 -17.02 -6.24 -10.96
CA GLY A 240 -18.08 -5.24 -10.92
C GLY A 240 -17.57 -3.80 -10.92
N TRP A 241 -16.31 -3.57 -11.34
CA TRP A 241 -15.67 -2.25 -11.37
C TRP A 241 -15.71 -1.67 -12.78
N ASP A 242 -15.92 -0.35 -12.89
CA ASP A 242 -15.76 0.38 -14.15
C ASP A 242 -14.34 0.95 -14.28
N ILE A 243 -13.90 1.18 -15.52
CA ILE A 243 -12.61 1.80 -15.84
C ILE A 243 -12.88 3.13 -16.52
N HIS A 244 -12.53 4.23 -15.85
CA HIS A 244 -12.61 5.55 -16.42
C HIS A 244 -11.30 5.93 -17.11
N ILE A 245 -11.38 6.26 -18.40
CA ILE A 245 -10.23 6.63 -19.24
C ILE A 245 -10.39 8.09 -19.63
N HIS A 246 -9.44 8.92 -19.20
CA HIS A 246 -9.36 10.35 -19.46
C HIS A 246 -8.14 10.66 -20.34
N LYS A 247 -8.01 11.89 -20.85
CA LYS A 247 -6.87 12.35 -21.66
C LYS A 247 -5.50 12.03 -21.02
N ASN A 248 -5.41 12.15 -19.70
CA ASN A 248 -4.13 12.13 -18.98
C ASN A 248 -3.94 10.90 -18.09
N GLY A 249 -4.90 9.97 -18.08
CA GLY A 249 -4.78 8.76 -17.27
C GLY A 249 -6.03 7.90 -17.23
N ALA A 250 -5.91 6.72 -16.68
CA ALA A 250 -6.99 5.77 -16.48
C ALA A 250 -7.01 5.27 -15.04
N LEU A 251 -8.20 5.02 -14.50
CA LEU A 251 -8.38 4.54 -13.12
C LEU A 251 -9.58 3.61 -13.02
N ALA A 252 -9.51 2.67 -12.08
CA ALA A 252 -10.64 1.86 -11.68
C ALA A 252 -11.61 2.67 -10.80
N VAL A 253 -12.91 2.46 -10.97
CA VAL A 253 -13.95 3.13 -10.20
C VAL A 253 -14.92 2.07 -9.67
N LEU A 254 -15.12 2.11 -8.37
CA LEU A 254 -16.03 1.21 -7.66
C LEU A 254 -17.37 1.91 -7.44
N GLU A 255 -18.48 1.21 -7.69
CA GLU A 255 -19.82 1.71 -7.33
C GLU A 255 -20.04 1.71 -5.82
N ASN A 256 -19.48 0.71 -5.13
CA ASN A 256 -19.62 0.57 -3.68
C ASN A 256 -18.26 0.70 -2.98
N SER A 257 -18.04 1.83 -2.30
CA SER A 257 -16.81 2.15 -1.60
C SER A 257 -16.58 1.33 -0.31
N ASN A 258 -17.54 0.52 0.13
CA ASN A 258 -17.39 -0.28 1.36
C ASN A 258 -16.67 -1.61 1.14
N GLU A 259 -16.40 -1.98 -0.09
CA GLU A 259 -15.76 -3.26 -0.44
C GLU A 259 -14.24 -3.25 -0.30
N VAL A 260 -13.60 -2.10 -0.49
CA VAL A 260 -12.13 -1.94 -0.45
C VAL A 260 -11.76 -0.95 0.65
N LYS A 261 -10.73 -1.26 1.44
CA LYS A 261 -10.32 -0.43 2.59
C LYS A 261 -9.54 0.81 2.17
N ASP A 262 -8.62 0.66 1.22
CA ASP A 262 -7.70 1.72 0.80
C ASP A 262 -8.11 2.32 -0.55
N ILE A 263 -9.21 3.07 -0.53
CA ILE A 263 -9.74 3.82 -1.69
C ILE A 263 -9.84 5.30 -1.37
N PHE A 264 -10.01 6.12 -2.40
CA PHE A 264 -10.35 7.54 -2.26
C PHE A 264 -11.65 7.86 -3.02
N PRO A 265 -12.62 8.55 -2.38
CA PRO A 265 -12.64 8.95 -0.97
C PRO A 265 -12.93 7.79 -0.02
N ASN A 266 -12.47 7.91 1.23
CA ASN A 266 -12.74 6.96 2.31
C ASN A 266 -13.20 7.68 3.59
N LYS A 267 -13.40 6.93 4.69
CA LYS A 267 -13.91 7.48 5.96
C LYS A 267 -12.84 8.15 6.84
N LYS A 268 -11.57 8.20 6.39
CA LYS A 268 -10.49 8.86 7.14
C LYS A 268 -10.67 10.38 7.12
N GLY A 269 -10.26 11.06 8.19
CA GLY A 269 -10.32 12.52 8.26
C GLY A 269 -9.48 13.21 7.18
N GLU A 270 -8.33 12.63 6.84
CA GLU A 270 -7.43 13.08 5.77
C GLU A 270 -8.13 13.09 4.42
N SER A 271 -8.93 12.05 4.14
CA SER A 271 -9.73 11.96 2.92
C SER A 271 -10.72 13.12 2.81
N ALA A 272 -11.41 13.45 3.90
CA ALA A 272 -12.31 14.60 3.93
C ALA A 272 -11.57 15.92 3.67
N ALA A 273 -10.42 16.14 4.31
CA ALA A 273 -9.61 17.33 4.09
C ALA A 273 -9.13 17.47 2.64
N VAL A 274 -8.68 16.36 2.04
CA VAL A 274 -8.21 16.33 0.65
C VAL A 274 -9.33 16.61 -0.35
N LEU A 275 -10.57 16.22 -0.08
CA LEU A 275 -11.73 16.60 -0.92
C LEU A 275 -11.91 18.12 -1.01
N PHE A 276 -11.68 18.86 0.09
CA PHE A 276 -11.71 20.32 0.07
C PHE A 276 -10.50 20.93 -0.63
N ILE A 277 -9.31 20.35 -0.44
CA ILE A 277 -8.11 20.74 -1.18
C ILE A 277 -8.37 20.62 -2.69
N ASN A 278 -8.91 19.48 -3.13
CA ASN A 278 -9.25 19.26 -4.54
C ASN A 278 -10.24 20.31 -5.06
N LYS A 279 -11.25 20.67 -4.26
CA LYS A 279 -12.21 21.73 -4.60
C LYS A 279 -11.52 23.09 -4.78
N GLU A 280 -10.65 23.47 -3.84
CA GLU A 280 -9.95 24.75 -3.90
C GLU A 280 -8.89 24.78 -5.01
N VAL A 281 -8.20 23.68 -5.30
CA VAL A 281 -7.32 23.57 -6.49
C VAL A 281 -8.12 23.87 -7.76
N ARG A 282 -9.26 23.20 -7.94
CA ARG A 282 -10.12 23.41 -9.11
C ARG A 282 -10.62 24.85 -9.20
N ARG A 283 -10.99 25.45 -8.07
CA ARG A 283 -11.41 26.84 -7.99
C ARG A 283 -10.29 27.79 -8.44
N ASN A 284 -9.06 27.60 -7.96
CA ASN A 284 -7.91 28.42 -8.30
C ASN A 284 -7.50 28.27 -9.77
N ILE A 285 -7.62 27.07 -10.35
CA ILE A 285 -7.43 26.86 -11.79
C ILE A 285 -8.48 27.66 -12.59
N ASN A 286 -9.76 27.56 -12.21
CA ASN A 286 -10.85 28.24 -12.92
C ASN A 286 -10.77 29.76 -12.83
N SER A 287 -10.27 30.30 -11.72
CA SER A 287 -10.05 31.74 -11.53
C SER A 287 -8.75 32.28 -12.16
N GLY A 288 -7.89 31.38 -12.68
CA GLY A 288 -6.61 31.74 -13.27
C GLY A 288 -5.48 32.01 -12.26
N ASN A 289 -5.71 31.73 -10.96
CA ASN A 289 -4.67 31.87 -9.93
C ASN A 289 -3.62 30.74 -10.04
N PHE A 290 -4.05 29.53 -10.41
CA PHE A 290 -3.15 28.43 -10.69
C PHE A 290 -3.06 28.23 -12.20
N LYS A 291 -1.82 28.23 -12.70
CA LYS A 291 -1.55 27.97 -14.11
C LYS A 291 -1.49 26.45 -14.35
N LYS A 292 -2.36 25.98 -15.24
CA LYS A 292 -2.39 24.61 -15.68
C LYS A 292 -1.47 24.41 -16.87
N GLU A 293 -0.62 23.39 -16.83
CA GLU A 293 0.24 22.98 -17.94
C GLU A 293 -0.54 22.18 -19.01
N ASP A 294 0.09 21.89 -20.17
CA ASP A 294 -0.55 21.18 -21.29
C ASP A 294 -0.99 19.76 -20.96
N ASN A 295 -0.31 19.11 -20.02
CA ASN A 295 -0.63 17.79 -19.49
C ASN A 295 -1.66 17.82 -18.33
N ASP A 296 -2.29 18.97 -18.10
CA ASP A 296 -3.26 19.25 -17.03
C ASP A 296 -2.67 19.16 -15.59
N THR A 297 -1.36 19.22 -15.42
CA THR A 297 -0.71 19.36 -14.10
C THR A 297 -0.63 20.83 -13.69
N VAL A 298 -0.43 21.08 -12.39
CA VAL A 298 -0.09 22.39 -11.83
C VAL A 298 1.21 22.25 -11.08
N ILE A 299 2.20 23.09 -11.38
CA ILE A 299 3.52 23.09 -10.74
C ILE A 299 3.61 24.31 -9.84
N MET A 300 3.99 24.11 -8.59
CA MET A 300 4.25 25.18 -7.62
C MET A 300 5.42 24.83 -6.71
N SER A 301 6.01 25.81 -6.05
CA SER A 301 7.06 25.53 -5.06
C SER A 301 6.49 24.77 -3.87
N ASN A 302 7.35 24.02 -3.14
CA ASN A 302 6.92 23.29 -1.95
C ASN A 302 6.31 24.24 -0.90
N SER A 303 6.85 25.45 -0.74
CA SER A 303 6.32 26.44 0.20
C SER A 303 4.95 26.98 -0.21
N GLU A 304 4.72 27.26 -1.50
CA GLU A 304 3.40 27.69 -2.00
C GLU A 304 2.34 26.62 -1.77
N PHE A 305 2.69 25.35 -1.95
CA PHE A 305 1.75 24.26 -1.68
C PHE A 305 1.46 24.10 -0.19
N ASP A 306 2.47 24.22 0.67
CA ASP A 306 2.27 24.20 2.13
C ASP A 306 1.38 25.33 2.63
N GLU A 307 1.62 26.55 2.14
CA GLU A 307 0.78 27.72 2.44
C GLU A 307 -0.67 27.49 1.96
N PHE A 308 -0.84 26.97 0.76
CA PHE A 308 -2.16 26.62 0.23
C PHE A 308 -2.89 25.59 1.07
N ILE A 309 -2.22 24.51 1.53
CA ILE A 309 -2.80 23.52 2.44
C ILE A 309 -3.30 24.20 3.73
N ILE A 310 -2.53 25.12 4.29
CA ILE A 310 -2.90 25.83 5.52
C ILE A 310 -4.06 26.83 5.28
N GLU A 311 -4.11 27.49 4.11
CA GLU A 311 -5.25 28.33 3.74
C GLU A 311 -6.55 27.50 3.66
N VAL A 312 -6.50 26.32 3.04
CA VAL A 312 -7.65 25.41 2.98
C VAL A 312 -8.06 24.95 4.38
N ARG A 313 -7.08 24.63 5.25
CA ARG A 313 -7.37 24.29 6.66
C ARG A 313 -8.07 25.46 7.38
N LYS A 314 -7.62 26.69 7.20
CA LYS A 314 -8.25 27.88 7.83
C LYS A 314 -9.68 28.09 7.32
N ALA A 315 -9.93 27.85 6.04
CA ALA A 315 -11.25 28.06 5.44
C ALA A 315 -12.25 26.95 5.80
N HIS A 316 -11.82 25.69 5.81
CA HIS A 316 -12.70 24.53 5.90
C HIS A 316 -12.49 23.67 7.15
N GLY A 317 -11.46 23.96 7.95
CA GLY A 317 -11.05 23.12 9.09
C GLY A 317 -12.08 22.99 10.22
N HIS A 318 -13.09 23.85 10.27
CA HIS A 318 -14.17 23.76 11.25
C HIS A 318 -14.95 22.44 11.18
N GLY A 319 -14.96 21.78 10.01
CA GLY A 319 -15.59 20.48 9.82
C GLY A 319 -14.61 19.31 9.78
N PHE A 320 -13.32 19.54 9.99
CA PHE A 320 -12.34 18.44 10.07
C PHE A 320 -12.44 17.72 11.41
N THR A 321 -11.95 16.48 11.44
CA THR A 321 -11.89 15.71 12.69
C THR A 321 -11.04 16.43 13.74
N LYS A 322 -11.34 16.22 15.03
CA LYS A 322 -10.58 16.80 16.15
C LYS A 322 -9.07 16.54 16.00
N THR A 323 -8.70 15.32 15.63
CA THR A 323 -7.30 14.94 15.41
C THR A 323 -6.60 15.87 14.41
N LEU A 324 -7.25 16.22 13.30
CA LEU A 324 -6.67 17.11 12.29
C LEU A 324 -6.74 18.59 12.68
N ARG A 325 -7.70 18.96 13.53
CA ARG A 325 -7.82 20.35 14.03
C ARG A 325 -6.77 20.69 15.07
N ASP A 326 -6.39 19.73 15.91
CA ASP A 326 -5.56 19.98 17.11
C ASP A 326 -4.05 19.81 16.85
N VAL A 327 -3.63 19.25 15.70
CA VAL A 327 -2.22 19.12 15.36
C VAL A 327 -1.59 20.45 14.91
N SER A 328 -0.26 20.55 15.06
CA SER A 328 0.49 21.71 14.53
C SER A 328 0.37 21.83 13.01
N GLU A 329 0.61 23.00 12.46
CA GLU A 329 0.55 23.24 11.01
C GLU A 329 1.49 22.28 10.26
N GLN A 330 2.73 22.11 10.73
CA GLN A 330 3.69 21.21 10.08
C GLN A 330 3.24 19.75 10.09
N VAL A 331 2.66 19.28 11.19
CA VAL A 331 2.12 17.91 11.27
C VAL A 331 0.94 17.74 10.33
N PHE A 332 0.05 18.74 10.25
CA PHE A 332 -1.07 18.72 9.31
C PHE A 332 -0.60 18.66 7.86
N ILE A 333 0.35 19.52 7.46
CA ILE A 333 0.95 19.51 6.12
C ILE A 333 1.48 18.10 5.78
N ASN A 334 2.28 17.52 6.67
CA ASN A 334 2.87 16.21 6.44
C ASN A 334 1.81 15.11 6.28
N ILE A 335 0.77 15.13 7.10
CA ILE A 335 -0.36 14.17 6.99
C ILE A 335 -1.02 14.29 5.62
N ILE A 336 -1.33 15.50 5.19
CA ILE A 336 -2.02 15.74 3.92
C ILE A 336 -1.13 15.38 2.73
N ARG A 337 0.14 15.79 2.74
CA ARG A 337 1.09 15.46 1.67
C ARG A 337 1.25 13.95 1.50
N ASN A 338 1.47 13.21 2.60
CA ASN A 338 1.59 11.76 2.55
C ASN A 338 0.32 11.12 1.99
N PHE A 339 -0.85 11.52 2.48
CA PHE A 339 -2.11 11.00 1.97
C PHE A 339 -2.30 11.28 0.46
N MET A 340 -1.97 12.49 0.00
CA MET A 340 -2.08 12.84 -1.42
C MET A 340 -1.05 12.08 -2.28
N LYS A 341 0.13 11.77 -1.75
CA LYS A 341 1.15 10.93 -2.43
C LYS A 341 0.64 9.50 -2.57
N ASP A 342 0.11 8.90 -1.50
CA ASP A 342 -0.41 7.53 -1.50
C ASP A 342 -1.51 7.33 -2.56
N PHE A 343 -2.28 8.38 -2.85
CA PHE A 343 -3.30 8.37 -3.90
C PHE A 343 -2.83 8.98 -5.23
N SER A 344 -1.52 9.13 -5.43
CA SER A 344 -0.92 9.67 -6.67
C SER A 344 -1.49 11.02 -7.11
N MET A 345 -1.95 11.84 -6.14
CA MET A 345 -2.50 13.18 -6.38
C MET A 345 -1.42 14.24 -6.52
N ILE A 346 -0.26 13.99 -5.93
CA ILE A 346 0.92 14.86 -6.05
C ILE A 346 2.16 14.04 -6.37
N ARG A 347 3.13 14.69 -7.02
CA ARG A 347 4.53 14.23 -7.11
C ARG A 347 5.40 15.30 -6.47
N GLU A 348 6.35 14.88 -5.66
CA GLU A 348 7.30 15.77 -5.00
C GLU A 348 8.64 15.71 -5.72
N GLU A 349 9.10 16.86 -6.14
CA GLU A 349 10.44 17.11 -6.62
C GLU A 349 11.21 17.88 -5.53
N LYS A 350 12.53 18.00 -5.68
CA LYS A 350 13.35 18.64 -4.65
C LYS A 350 12.81 20.01 -4.18
N ASP A 351 12.41 20.87 -5.12
CA ASP A 351 11.98 22.24 -4.84
C ASP A 351 10.50 22.51 -5.20
N PHE A 352 9.83 21.55 -5.83
CA PHE A 352 8.50 21.71 -6.39
C PHE A 352 7.56 20.57 -6.01
N THR A 353 6.28 20.92 -5.90
CA THR A 353 5.17 19.97 -5.85
C THR A 353 4.39 20.06 -7.15
N ILE A 354 4.12 18.92 -7.77
CA ILE A 354 3.34 18.80 -8.99
C ILE A 354 1.97 18.24 -8.62
N LEU A 355 0.92 19.02 -8.80
CA LEU A 355 -0.46 18.58 -8.62
C LEU A 355 -0.91 17.81 -9.86
N MET A 356 -1.38 16.59 -9.65
CA MET A 356 -1.71 15.65 -10.71
C MET A 356 -3.19 15.73 -11.12
N PRO A 357 -3.54 15.40 -12.36
CA PRO A 357 -4.89 15.56 -12.91
C PRO A 357 -6.01 14.82 -12.15
N ILE A 358 -5.70 13.75 -11.41
CA ILE A 358 -6.69 13.00 -10.62
C ILE A 358 -7.36 13.87 -9.55
N ILE A 359 -6.71 14.93 -9.07
CA ILE A 359 -7.28 15.92 -8.14
C ILE A 359 -8.63 16.45 -8.63
N GLY A 360 -8.77 16.64 -9.94
CA GLY A 360 -10.03 17.12 -10.55
C GLY A 360 -11.17 16.10 -10.59
N LYS A 361 -10.92 14.83 -10.22
CA LYS A 361 -11.87 13.73 -10.38
C LYS A 361 -12.95 13.71 -9.28
N VAL A 362 -12.57 13.95 -8.03
CA VAL A 362 -13.45 13.90 -6.86
C VAL A 362 -13.26 15.15 -6.01
N LEU A 363 -14.37 15.82 -5.73
CA LEU A 363 -14.42 17.08 -4.96
C LEU A 363 -15.36 16.92 -3.79
N GLY A 364 -15.11 17.62 -2.68
CA GLY A 364 -15.96 17.64 -1.51
C GLY A 364 -16.62 19.01 -1.26
N GLU A 365 -17.79 18.98 -0.69
CA GLU A 365 -18.52 20.15 -0.24
C GLU A 365 -19.33 19.83 1.00
N TYR A 366 -19.38 20.77 1.95
CA TYR A 366 -20.31 20.61 3.07
C TYR A 366 -21.75 20.78 2.58
N PRO A 367 -22.69 20.02 3.18
CA PRO A 367 -24.12 20.33 2.99
C PRO A 367 -24.44 21.77 3.36
N GLU A 368 -25.41 22.40 2.68
CA GLU A 368 -25.76 23.81 2.89
C GLU A 368 -26.17 24.13 4.34
N ASP A 369 -26.71 23.14 5.06
CA ASP A 369 -27.16 23.23 6.45
C ASP A 369 -26.07 22.85 7.47
N TYR A 370 -24.86 22.47 7.02
CA TYR A 370 -23.78 22.08 7.91
C TYR A 370 -23.19 23.29 8.66
N LYS A 371 -23.38 23.31 9.97
CA LYS A 371 -22.90 24.42 10.85
C LYS A 371 -21.53 24.17 11.50
N GLY A 372 -20.89 23.05 11.21
CA GLY A 372 -19.73 22.56 11.94
C GLY A 372 -20.14 21.90 13.28
N GLU A 373 -19.22 21.13 13.89
CA GLU A 373 -19.43 20.73 15.28
C GLU A 373 -19.47 22.02 16.14
N ALA A 374 -20.55 22.20 16.88
CA ALA A 374 -20.64 23.27 17.86
C ALA A 374 -19.39 23.22 18.74
N LYS A 375 -18.71 24.34 18.93
CA LYS A 375 -17.71 24.46 19.98
C LYS A 375 -18.43 24.01 21.25
N ASP A 376 -18.01 22.86 21.80
CA ASP A 376 -18.38 22.52 23.17
C ASP A 376 -17.76 23.63 24.03
N GLU A 377 -18.60 24.57 24.44
CA GLU A 377 -18.33 25.53 25.51
C GLU A 377 -18.31 24.73 26.80
N TRP A 378 -17.10 24.35 27.23
CA TRP A 378 -16.82 23.96 28.62
C TRP A 378 -15.63 24.76 29.14
#